data_a00c47bde2e0247e4fedf3a3be5176df
#
_entry.id   a00c47bde2e0247e4fedf3a3be5176df
#
_cell.length_a   1.000
_cell.length_b   1.000
_cell.length_c   1.000
_cell.angle_alpha   90.00
_cell.angle_beta   90.00
_cell.angle_gamma   90.00
#
_symmetry.space_group_name_H-M   'P 1'
#
loop_
_entity.id
_entity.type
_entity.pdbx_description
1 polymer ?
#
loop_
_entity_poly.entity_id
_entity_poly.type
_entity_poly.pdbx_seq_one_letter_code
_entity_poly.pdbx_strand_id
1 'polypeptide(L)'
;ETEDFEEFYQKFTEYKEYLDSSRPTAVNLSWALKRMDAVAVKAGRDEHKTVAKVKEILHNEALQIRAEDVEVCRKIGEFGLELVKPGDGILTHCNAGQLATVKYGTATAPIDLGQEKGYHFHVFTDETRPLLQGARLTAFELHSAGVDVTLICDNMSASVMSKGWVQAVFVGCDRVAANGDTANKIGTSVVAAVAKQSGADICIEQRKAEEVTEMWYKERMAPEGVKVYNPAFDVTDHELIAGIVTEYGVARAPYTESLKEIMERKAQRG
;
A
#
# COMPACT_ATOMS: atom_id res chain seq x y z
N GLU A 1 -30.00 19.59 -4.84
CA GLU A 1 -30.41 19.13 -3.51
C GLU A 1 -31.77 18.44 -3.67
N THR A 2 -31.85 17.13 -3.55
CA THR A 2 -33.08 16.36 -3.71
C THR A 2 -33.53 15.79 -2.38
N GLU A 3 -34.83 15.63 -2.20
CA GLU A 3 -35.43 14.86 -1.10
C GLU A 3 -35.86 13.45 -1.53
N ASP A 4 -35.81 13.18 -2.83
CA ASP A 4 -36.07 11.87 -3.42
C ASP A 4 -34.85 10.94 -3.30
N PHE A 5 -35.07 9.76 -2.72
CA PHE A 5 -33.97 8.81 -2.50
C PHE A 5 -33.43 8.21 -3.81
N GLU A 6 -34.29 7.92 -4.77
CA GLU A 6 -33.85 7.32 -6.05
C GLU A 6 -32.97 8.29 -6.84
N GLU A 7 -33.36 9.57 -6.89
CA GLU A 7 -32.52 10.62 -7.52
C GLU A 7 -31.19 10.79 -6.78
N PHE A 8 -31.21 10.77 -5.45
CA PHE A 8 -30.00 10.83 -4.64
C PHE A 8 -29.10 9.63 -4.91
N TYR A 9 -29.66 8.41 -4.91
CA TYR A 9 -28.90 7.18 -5.08
C TYR A 9 -28.33 7.04 -6.49
N GLN A 10 -29.04 7.50 -7.51
CA GLN A 10 -28.50 7.56 -8.86
C GLN A 10 -27.22 8.43 -8.90
N LYS A 11 -27.26 9.64 -8.37
CA LYS A 11 -26.09 10.53 -8.30
C LYS A 11 -24.96 9.96 -7.47
N PHE A 12 -25.28 9.33 -6.34
CA PHE A 12 -24.30 8.64 -5.49
C PHE A 12 -23.59 7.53 -6.29
N THR A 13 -24.31 6.75 -7.07
CA THR A 13 -23.76 5.68 -7.92
C THR A 13 -22.84 6.24 -9.01
N GLU A 14 -23.24 7.32 -9.69
CA GLU A 14 -22.41 7.99 -10.69
C GLU A 14 -21.07 8.45 -10.09
N TYR A 15 -21.08 9.08 -8.91
CA TYR A 15 -19.84 9.50 -8.21
C TYR A 15 -19.03 8.31 -7.73
N LYS A 16 -19.65 7.26 -7.22
CA LYS A 16 -18.98 6.02 -6.81
C LYS A 16 -18.22 5.39 -7.97
N GLU A 17 -18.86 5.24 -9.14
CA GLU A 17 -18.24 4.68 -10.34
C GLU A 17 -17.12 5.56 -10.88
N TYR A 18 -17.31 6.87 -10.88
CA TYR A 18 -16.26 7.81 -11.26
C TYR A 18 -15.04 7.70 -10.37
N LEU A 19 -15.20 7.63 -9.03
CA LEU A 19 -14.09 7.45 -8.09
C LEU A 19 -13.41 6.09 -8.28
N ASP A 20 -14.17 5.00 -8.43
CA ASP A 20 -13.65 3.65 -8.61
C ASP A 20 -12.80 3.54 -9.88
N SER A 21 -13.19 4.20 -10.95
CA SER A 21 -12.45 4.22 -12.22
C SER A 21 -11.05 4.86 -12.12
N SER A 22 -10.80 5.67 -11.10
CA SER A 22 -9.50 6.33 -10.90
C SER A 22 -8.39 5.38 -10.51
N ARG A 23 -8.72 4.22 -9.91
CA ARG A 23 -7.77 3.22 -9.43
C ARG A 23 -8.26 1.78 -9.68
N PRO A 24 -8.32 1.34 -10.94
CA PRO A 24 -9.00 0.09 -11.33
C PRO A 24 -8.36 -1.18 -10.76
N THR A 25 -7.09 -1.13 -10.36
CA THR A 25 -6.35 -2.28 -9.82
C THR A 25 -6.21 -2.26 -8.30
N ALA A 26 -6.40 -1.11 -7.65
CA ALA A 26 -6.28 -0.96 -6.20
C ALA A 26 -7.54 -1.48 -5.47
N VAL A 27 -7.33 -2.19 -4.35
CA VAL A 27 -8.43 -2.85 -3.62
C VAL A 27 -9.16 -1.89 -2.69
N ASN A 28 -8.44 -1.07 -1.93
CA ASN A 28 -9.01 -0.34 -0.79
C ASN A 28 -10.09 0.67 -1.18
N LEU A 29 -9.89 1.41 -2.28
CA LEU A 29 -10.90 2.36 -2.74
C LEU A 29 -12.18 1.64 -3.15
N SER A 30 -12.08 0.60 -3.97
CA SER A 30 -13.23 -0.20 -4.41
C SER A 30 -13.95 -0.88 -3.23
N TRP A 31 -13.19 -1.37 -2.24
CA TRP A 31 -13.75 -1.93 -1.01
C TRP A 31 -14.53 -0.88 -0.21
N ALA A 32 -13.95 0.29 0.03
CA ALA A 32 -14.61 1.37 0.76
C ALA A 32 -15.89 1.85 0.06
N LEU A 33 -15.83 2.02 -1.27
CA LEU A 33 -16.98 2.43 -2.07
C LEU A 33 -18.10 1.37 -2.05
N LYS A 34 -17.78 0.08 -2.10
CA LYS A 34 -18.77 -1.01 -1.95
C LYS A 34 -19.41 -1.02 -0.56
N ARG A 35 -18.61 -0.76 0.49
CA ARG A 35 -19.11 -0.64 1.86
C ARG A 35 -20.08 0.54 1.99
N MET A 36 -19.71 1.70 1.45
CA MET A 36 -20.58 2.89 1.40
C MET A 36 -21.87 2.63 0.65
N ASP A 37 -21.80 1.93 -0.47
CA ASP A 37 -22.96 1.54 -1.29
C ASP A 37 -23.93 0.63 -0.53
N ALA A 38 -23.41 -0.39 0.15
CA ALA A 38 -24.22 -1.30 0.97
C ALA A 38 -24.97 -0.53 2.10
N VAL A 39 -24.29 0.46 2.71
CA VAL A 39 -24.90 1.33 3.72
C VAL A 39 -25.97 2.23 3.11
N ALA A 40 -25.74 2.83 1.93
CA ALA A 40 -26.72 3.64 1.22
C ALA A 40 -28.01 2.85 0.90
N VAL A 41 -27.85 1.65 0.31
CA VAL A 41 -28.98 0.75 -0.01
C VAL A 41 -29.73 0.33 1.24
N LYS A 42 -29.04 -0.03 2.33
CA LYS A 42 -29.67 -0.41 3.59
C LYS A 42 -30.46 0.75 4.21
N ALA A 43 -29.90 1.96 4.18
CA ALA A 43 -30.56 3.14 4.72
C ALA A 43 -31.78 3.57 3.88
N GLY A 44 -31.70 3.46 2.53
CA GLY A 44 -32.79 3.83 1.64
C GLY A 44 -33.99 2.88 1.62
N ARG A 45 -33.82 1.64 2.12
CA ARG A 45 -34.95 0.70 2.28
C ARG A 45 -35.92 1.06 3.41
N ASP A 46 -35.56 1.98 4.26
CA ASP A 46 -36.41 2.45 5.34
C ASP A 46 -37.20 3.68 4.87
N GLU A 47 -38.47 3.46 4.50
CA GLU A 47 -39.39 4.48 3.98
C GLU A 47 -39.61 5.67 4.94
N HIS A 48 -39.21 5.55 6.21
CA HIS A 48 -39.29 6.62 7.20
C HIS A 48 -38.03 7.49 7.25
N LYS A 49 -36.98 7.17 6.47
CA LYS A 49 -35.75 7.95 6.45
C LYS A 49 -35.73 8.97 5.30
N THR A 50 -35.48 10.22 5.65
CA THR A 50 -35.23 11.28 4.69
C THR A 50 -33.86 11.16 4.06
N VAL A 51 -33.65 11.72 2.87
CA VAL A 51 -32.32 11.81 2.22
C VAL A 51 -31.30 12.50 3.13
N ALA A 52 -31.69 13.49 3.90
CA ALA A 52 -30.83 14.13 4.88
C ALA A 52 -30.32 13.13 5.93
N LYS A 53 -31.17 12.21 6.40
CA LYS A 53 -30.76 11.18 7.37
C LYS A 53 -29.87 10.11 6.72
N VAL A 54 -30.11 9.76 5.46
CA VAL A 54 -29.21 8.87 4.71
C VAL A 54 -27.84 9.48 4.56
N LYS A 55 -27.73 10.77 4.23
CA LYS A 55 -26.45 11.50 4.16
C LYS A 55 -25.71 11.52 5.50
N GLU A 56 -26.41 11.71 6.60
CA GLU A 56 -25.82 11.64 7.96
C GLU A 56 -25.26 10.24 8.25
N ILE A 57 -25.99 9.18 7.91
CA ILE A 57 -25.56 7.79 8.07
C ILE A 57 -24.30 7.54 7.24
N LEU A 58 -24.28 7.96 5.98
CA LEU A 58 -23.13 7.82 5.09
C LEU A 58 -21.91 8.62 5.59
N HIS A 59 -22.13 9.83 6.11
CA HIS A 59 -21.05 10.62 6.70
C HIS A 59 -20.42 9.89 7.91
N ASN A 60 -21.25 9.35 8.80
CA ASN A 60 -20.77 8.60 9.97
C ASN A 60 -20.02 7.33 9.55
N GLU A 61 -20.50 6.63 8.51
CA GLU A 61 -19.82 5.45 7.96
C GLU A 61 -18.44 5.82 7.38
N ALA A 62 -18.35 6.93 6.66
CA ALA A 62 -17.07 7.41 6.14
C ALA A 62 -16.08 7.74 7.28
N LEU A 63 -16.56 8.35 8.38
CA LEU A 63 -15.74 8.59 9.57
C LEU A 63 -15.31 7.28 10.24
N GLN A 64 -16.17 6.28 10.26
CA GLN A 64 -15.84 4.96 10.77
C GLN A 64 -14.76 4.26 9.93
N ILE A 65 -14.89 4.26 8.60
CA ILE A 65 -13.86 3.74 7.68
C ILE A 65 -12.51 4.42 7.94
N ARG A 66 -12.54 5.75 8.08
CA ARG A 66 -11.34 6.54 8.41
C ARG A 66 -10.70 6.11 9.73
N ALA A 67 -11.48 5.93 10.78
CA ALA A 67 -10.98 5.53 12.09
C ALA A 67 -10.41 4.10 12.08
N GLU A 68 -11.06 3.19 11.37
CA GLU A 68 -10.61 1.81 11.20
C GLU A 68 -9.26 1.75 10.46
N ASP A 69 -9.09 2.53 9.39
CA ASP A 69 -7.84 2.57 8.63
C ASP A 69 -6.67 3.05 9.51
N VAL A 70 -6.87 4.08 10.31
CA VAL A 70 -5.85 4.57 11.27
C VAL A 70 -5.45 3.47 12.25
N GLU A 71 -6.42 2.75 12.80
CA GLU A 71 -6.15 1.69 13.79
C GLU A 71 -5.47 0.47 13.15
N VAL A 72 -5.88 0.09 11.94
CA VAL A 72 -5.24 -0.97 11.16
C VAL A 72 -3.77 -0.63 10.89
N CYS A 73 -3.50 0.57 10.36
CA CYS A 73 -2.13 1.01 10.06
C CYS A 73 -1.29 1.10 11.35
N ARG A 74 -1.85 1.58 12.46
CA ARG A 74 -1.17 1.63 13.76
C ARG A 74 -0.76 0.22 14.24
N LYS A 75 -1.65 -0.76 14.16
CA LYS A 75 -1.34 -2.15 14.54
C LYS A 75 -0.29 -2.80 13.63
N ILE A 76 -0.36 -2.57 12.32
CA ILE A 76 0.70 -2.99 11.39
C ILE A 76 2.04 -2.41 11.83
N GLY A 77 2.07 -1.13 12.19
CA GLY A 77 3.27 -0.49 12.72
C GLY A 77 3.78 -1.11 14.01
N GLU A 78 2.89 -1.43 14.96
CA GLU A 78 3.25 -2.07 16.23
C GLU A 78 3.87 -3.45 16.02
N PHE A 79 3.22 -4.32 15.23
CA PHE A 79 3.75 -5.65 14.91
C PHE A 79 5.02 -5.58 14.06
N GLY A 80 5.12 -4.59 13.16
CA GLY A 80 6.34 -4.37 12.38
C GLY A 80 7.52 -3.93 13.25
N LEU A 81 7.29 -3.12 14.29
CA LEU A 81 8.32 -2.71 15.26
C LEU A 81 8.91 -3.88 16.05
N GLU A 82 8.15 -4.95 16.29
CA GLU A 82 8.66 -6.15 16.96
C GLU A 82 9.76 -6.88 16.16
N LEU A 83 9.88 -6.57 14.86
CA LEU A 83 10.83 -7.22 13.95
C LEU A 83 12.16 -6.50 13.85
N VAL A 84 12.29 -5.30 14.43
CA VAL A 84 13.46 -4.43 14.32
C VAL A 84 13.87 -3.86 15.67
N LYS A 85 15.08 -3.30 15.75
CA LYS A 85 15.66 -2.73 16.97
C LYS A 85 15.99 -1.26 16.76
N PRO A 86 16.07 -0.46 17.85
CA PRO A 86 16.59 0.90 17.77
C PRO A 86 17.95 0.96 17.07
N GLY A 87 18.08 1.89 16.12
CA GLY A 87 19.30 2.10 15.33
C GLY A 87 19.42 1.21 14.09
N ASP A 88 18.51 0.28 13.86
CA ASP A 88 18.53 -0.54 12.63
C ASP A 88 18.42 0.32 11.37
N GLY A 89 19.09 -0.12 10.30
CA GLY A 89 18.91 0.37 8.95
C GLY A 89 17.73 -0.34 8.28
N ILE A 90 16.86 0.43 7.67
CA ILE A 90 15.65 -0.09 6.99
C ILE A 90 15.68 0.33 5.53
N LEU A 91 15.39 -0.60 4.61
CA LEU A 91 15.15 -0.26 3.21
C LEU A 91 13.68 -0.36 2.89
N THR A 92 13.17 0.58 2.10
CA THR A 92 11.79 0.56 1.59
C THR A 92 11.74 0.89 0.11
N HIS A 93 10.69 0.42 -0.57
CA HIS A 93 10.49 0.58 -2.00
C HIS A 93 9.06 1.07 -2.28
N CYS A 94 8.90 1.94 -3.27
CA CYS A 94 7.63 2.59 -3.62
C CYS A 94 7.13 3.55 -2.51
N ASN A 95 5.81 3.73 -2.40
CA ASN A 95 5.17 4.47 -1.33
C ASN A 95 4.01 3.66 -0.74
N ALA A 96 4.21 3.16 0.44
CA ALA A 96 3.17 2.61 1.30
C ALA A 96 3.15 3.39 2.63
N GLY A 97 3.23 4.71 2.52
CA GLY A 97 3.26 5.68 3.60
C GLY A 97 1.93 6.37 3.87
N GLN A 98 1.97 7.46 4.61
CA GLN A 98 0.78 8.21 5.05
C GLN A 98 -0.03 8.78 3.87
N LEU A 99 0.63 9.16 2.76
CA LEU A 99 -0.07 9.63 1.55
C LEU A 99 -0.87 8.52 0.84
N ALA A 100 -0.61 7.26 1.14
CA ALA A 100 -1.34 6.12 0.60
C ALA A 100 -2.44 5.58 1.53
N THR A 101 -2.56 6.12 2.74
CA THR A 101 -3.50 5.71 3.80
C THR A 101 -4.10 6.95 4.47
N VAL A 102 -4.82 6.78 5.58
CA VAL A 102 -5.32 7.91 6.38
C VAL A 102 -4.24 8.42 7.34
N LYS A 103 -3.44 7.51 7.94
CA LYS A 103 -2.33 7.84 8.84
C LYS A 103 -1.38 6.65 8.96
N TYR A 104 -0.12 6.91 9.26
CA TYR A 104 0.99 5.98 9.46
C TYR A 104 1.51 5.26 8.21
N GLY A 105 0.70 5.06 7.17
CA GLY A 105 1.05 4.13 6.11
C GLY A 105 0.95 2.66 6.56
N THR A 106 1.51 1.77 5.76
CA THR A 106 1.65 0.35 6.09
C THR A 106 3.13 -0.02 6.23
N ALA A 107 3.90 -0.02 5.15
CA ALA A 107 5.34 -0.30 5.22
C ALA A 107 6.13 0.77 5.99
N THR A 108 5.69 2.02 5.99
CA THR A 108 6.31 3.09 6.79
C THR A 108 5.80 3.13 8.23
N ALA A 109 4.68 2.49 8.55
CA ALA A 109 4.12 2.53 9.89
C ALA A 109 5.09 2.09 11.01
N PRO A 110 5.90 1.03 10.85
CA PRO A 110 6.93 0.71 11.83
C PRO A 110 7.99 1.82 11.97
N ILE A 111 8.31 2.52 10.87
CA ILE A 111 9.29 3.60 10.86
C ILE A 111 8.74 4.81 11.61
N ASP A 112 7.50 5.23 11.29
CA ASP A 112 6.83 6.36 11.95
C ASP A 112 6.66 6.13 13.45
N LEU A 113 6.16 4.96 13.85
CA LEU A 113 6.03 4.60 15.27
C LEU A 113 7.38 4.45 15.97
N GLY A 114 8.40 3.97 15.27
CA GLY A 114 9.77 3.91 15.79
C GLY A 114 10.33 5.30 16.02
N GLN A 115 10.10 6.23 15.12
CA GLN A 115 10.49 7.64 15.27
C GLN A 115 9.78 8.27 16.49
N GLU A 116 8.47 8.06 16.66
CA GLU A 116 7.73 8.52 17.83
C GLU A 116 8.30 7.96 19.15
N LYS A 117 8.86 6.74 19.11
CA LYS A 117 9.49 6.05 20.27
C LYS A 117 11.01 6.33 20.43
N GLY A 118 11.60 7.13 19.55
CA GLY A 118 13.03 7.45 19.61
C GLY A 118 13.95 6.30 19.16
N TYR A 119 13.54 5.48 18.21
CA TYR A 119 14.35 4.37 17.70
C TYR A 119 15.50 4.81 16.81
N HIS A 120 15.44 6.01 16.21
CA HIS A 120 16.48 6.60 15.36
C HIS A 120 16.95 5.65 14.23
N PHE A 121 16.00 5.16 13.46
CA PHE A 121 16.28 4.36 12.26
C PHE A 121 17.03 5.16 11.21
N HIS A 122 17.92 4.50 10.47
CA HIS A 122 18.44 5.01 9.21
C HIS A 122 17.70 4.36 8.06
N VAL A 123 16.95 5.15 7.28
CA VAL A 123 16.06 4.62 6.23
C VAL A 123 16.63 4.88 4.85
N PHE A 124 16.82 3.81 4.08
CA PHE A 124 17.11 3.87 2.65
C PHE A 124 15.79 3.76 1.87
N THR A 125 15.50 4.71 1.00
CA THR A 125 14.34 4.65 0.12
C THR A 125 14.77 4.57 -1.32
N ASP A 126 14.38 3.50 -2.03
CA ASP A 126 14.54 3.37 -3.46
C ASP A 126 13.75 4.46 -4.18
N GLU A 127 14.32 5.08 -5.23
CA GLU A 127 13.60 6.10 -6.01
C GLU A 127 12.32 5.57 -6.67
N THR A 128 12.28 4.28 -7.00
CA THR A 128 11.15 3.55 -7.57
C THR A 128 10.81 4.02 -8.98
N ARG A 129 11.66 3.69 -9.95
CA ARG A 129 11.38 3.91 -11.38
C ARG A 129 10.15 3.10 -11.82
N PRO A 130 9.38 3.55 -12.83
CA PRO A 130 9.56 4.83 -13.55
C PRO A 130 8.86 6.03 -12.88
N LEU A 131 7.86 5.82 -11.99
CA LEU A 131 7.01 6.89 -11.44
C LEU A 131 7.60 7.61 -10.22
N LEU A 132 8.74 7.16 -9.71
CA LEU A 132 9.52 7.80 -8.64
C LEU A 132 8.73 8.02 -7.33
N GLN A 133 7.86 7.08 -6.94
CA GLN A 133 7.08 7.19 -5.70
C GLN A 133 7.97 7.24 -4.46
N GLY A 134 9.07 6.48 -4.44
CA GLY A 134 10.04 6.53 -3.36
C GLY A 134 10.71 7.89 -3.24
N ALA A 135 11.18 8.45 -4.35
CA ALA A 135 11.83 9.77 -4.37
C ALA A 135 10.85 10.91 -4.06
N ARG A 136 9.66 10.87 -4.64
CA ARG A 136 8.70 11.98 -4.57
C ARG A 136 7.83 11.98 -3.33
N LEU A 137 7.48 10.81 -2.82
CA LEU A 137 6.51 10.64 -1.74
C LEU A 137 7.17 10.11 -0.46
N THR A 138 7.79 8.94 -0.50
CA THR A 138 8.35 8.30 0.69
C THR A 138 9.49 9.10 1.30
N ALA A 139 10.43 9.59 0.49
CA ALA A 139 11.50 10.45 0.97
C ALA A 139 10.97 11.76 1.58
N PHE A 140 9.94 12.36 0.96
CA PHE A 140 9.27 13.55 1.48
C PHE A 140 8.60 13.29 2.84
N GLU A 141 7.80 12.22 2.95
CA GLU A 141 7.09 11.90 4.19
C GLU A 141 8.05 11.65 5.35
N LEU A 142 9.01 10.76 5.16
CA LEU A 142 9.97 10.37 6.19
C LEU A 142 10.87 11.53 6.61
N HIS A 143 11.37 12.31 5.64
CA HIS A 143 12.18 13.49 5.92
C HIS A 143 11.38 14.55 6.70
N SER A 144 10.11 14.77 6.31
CA SER A 144 9.22 15.71 7.01
C SER A 144 8.88 15.27 8.44
N ALA A 145 8.88 13.95 8.70
CA ALA A 145 8.71 13.36 10.03
C ALA A 145 10.01 13.39 10.88
N GLY A 146 11.12 13.91 10.35
CA GLY A 146 12.42 13.97 11.05
C GLY A 146 13.16 12.63 11.09
N VAL A 147 12.80 11.67 10.24
CA VAL A 147 13.52 10.41 10.08
C VAL A 147 14.83 10.66 9.32
N ASP A 148 15.90 9.99 9.72
CA ASP A 148 17.17 9.98 8.97
C ASP A 148 16.99 9.13 7.71
N VAL A 149 16.82 9.79 6.56
CA VAL A 149 16.48 9.14 5.27
C VAL A 149 17.52 9.41 4.22
N THR A 150 17.94 8.36 3.52
CA THR A 150 18.81 8.42 2.34
C THR A 150 18.05 7.91 1.11
N LEU A 151 17.89 8.78 0.12
CA LEU A 151 17.36 8.40 -1.19
C LEU A 151 18.45 7.70 -2.01
N ILE A 152 18.11 6.57 -2.60
CA ILE A 152 19.00 5.81 -3.50
C ILE A 152 18.29 5.47 -4.83
N CYS A 153 19.08 5.24 -5.90
CA CYS A 153 18.54 4.64 -7.10
C CYS A 153 18.21 3.16 -6.87
N ASP A 154 17.21 2.62 -7.56
CA ASP A 154 16.73 1.24 -7.38
C ASP A 154 17.85 0.18 -7.49
N ASN A 155 18.83 0.43 -8.35
CA ASN A 155 19.98 -0.45 -8.57
C ASN A 155 21.08 -0.36 -7.48
N MET A 156 20.91 0.51 -6.47
CA MET A 156 21.86 0.67 -5.36
C MET A 156 21.49 -0.17 -4.12
N SER A 157 20.31 -0.79 -4.08
CA SER A 157 19.83 -1.60 -2.95
C SER A 157 20.83 -2.70 -2.55
N ALA A 158 21.41 -3.39 -3.56
CA ALA A 158 22.46 -4.39 -3.32
C ALA A 158 23.69 -3.80 -2.65
N SER A 159 24.09 -2.58 -3.01
CA SER A 159 25.28 -1.92 -2.45
C SER A 159 25.11 -1.58 -0.97
N VAL A 160 23.95 -1.06 -0.56
CA VAL A 160 23.71 -0.73 0.87
C VAL A 160 23.51 -1.98 1.71
N MET A 161 22.87 -3.03 1.16
CA MET A 161 22.72 -4.32 1.84
C MET A 161 24.06 -5.02 2.05
N SER A 162 24.94 -5.06 1.04
CA SER A 162 26.25 -5.70 1.13
C SER A 162 27.20 -5.05 2.13
N LYS A 163 26.97 -3.77 2.45
CA LYS A 163 27.70 -3.04 3.49
C LYS A 163 27.19 -3.33 4.90
N GLY A 164 26.12 -4.12 5.05
CA GLY A 164 25.47 -4.38 6.32
C GLY A 164 24.72 -3.17 6.90
N TRP A 165 24.37 -2.19 6.05
CA TRP A 165 23.66 -0.98 6.49
C TRP A 165 22.16 -1.18 6.60
N VAL A 166 21.63 -2.30 6.11
CA VAL A 166 20.20 -2.64 6.10
C VAL A 166 19.99 -3.93 6.88
N GLN A 167 19.19 -3.88 7.93
CA GLN A 167 18.80 -5.02 8.78
C GLN A 167 17.41 -5.53 8.44
N ALA A 168 16.55 -4.66 7.90
CA ALA A 168 15.20 -5.04 7.49
C ALA A 168 14.78 -4.34 6.19
N VAL A 169 13.92 -5.02 5.41
CA VAL A 169 13.25 -4.44 4.25
C VAL A 169 11.75 -4.46 4.54
N PHE A 170 11.12 -3.27 4.57
CA PHE A 170 9.67 -3.13 4.66
C PHE A 170 9.13 -2.58 3.36
N VAL A 171 8.21 -3.31 2.73
CA VAL A 171 7.51 -2.92 1.51
C VAL A 171 6.01 -3.14 1.68
N GLY A 172 5.20 -2.37 0.96
CA GLY A 172 3.77 -2.62 0.86
C GLY A 172 3.47 -3.82 -0.03
N CYS A 173 2.19 -4.11 -0.21
CA CYS A 173 1.73 -5.08 -1.20
C CYS A 173 0.38 -4.67 -1.80
N ASP A 174 0.20 -4.96 -3.08
CA ASP A 174 -1.08 -4.76 -3.77
C ASP A 174 -1.97 -6.01 -3.66
N ARG A 175 -1.35 -7.20 -3.66
CA ARG A 175 -2.03 -8.50 -3.53
C ARG A 175 -1.15 -9.50 -2.81
N VAL A 176 -1.76 -10.37 -2.00
CA VAL A 176 -1.14 -11.53 -1.38
C VAL A 176 -1.94 -12.77 -1.73
N ALA A 177 -1.30 -13.77 -2.32
CA ALA A 177 -1.89 -15.07 -2.59
C ALA A 177 -1.96 -15.94 -1.32
N ALA A 178 -2.79 -16.99 -1.35
CA ALA A 178 -2.97 -17.87 -0.19
C ALA A 178 -1.68 -18.62 0.23
N ASN A 179 -0.75 -18.83 -0.69
CA ASN A 179 0.57 -19.41 -0.41
C ASN A 179 1.61 -18.37 0.07
N GLY A 180 1.27 -17.06 0.08
CA GLY A 180 2.13 -15.98 0.51
C GLY A 180 2.86 -15.26 -0.63
N ASP A 181 2.74 -15.70 -1.88
CA ASP A 181 3.28 -14.95 -3.02
C ASP A 181 2.65 -13.55 -3.07
N THR A 182 3.47 -12.54 -3.30
CA THR A 182 3.05 -11.15 -3.11
C THR A 182 3.33 -10.32 -4.35
N ALA A 183 2.28 -9.76 -4.95
CA ALA A 183 2.39 -8.76 -6.00
C ALA A 183 2.53 -7.36 -5.40
N ASN A 184 3.53 -6.61 -5.85
CA ASN A 184 3.77 -5.22 -5.45
C ASN A 184 4.39 -4.42 -6.59
N LYS A 185 4.68 -3.14 -6.33
CA LYS A 185 5.33 -2.23 -7.27
C LYS A 185 6.56 -2.88 -7.90
N ILE A 186 6.68 -2.72 -9.24
CA ILE A 186 7.83 -3.19 -10.02
C ILE A 186 9.16 -2.80 -9.34
N GLY A 187 10.07 -3.73 -9.22
CA GLY A 187 11.34 -3.62 -8.48
C GLY A 187 11.34 -4.31 -7.12
N THR A 188 10.18 -4.59 -6.52
CA THR A 188 10.08 -5.26 -5.21
C THR A 188 10.69 -6.66 -5.25
N SER A 189 10.43 -7.45 -6.29
CA SER A 189 11.02 -8.78 -6.46
C SER A 189 12.54 -8.75 -6.60
N VAL A 190 13.08 -7.70 -7.23
CA VAL A 190 14.53 -7.47 -7.34
C VAL A 190 15.13 -7.21 -5.95
N VAL A 191 14.52 -6.33 -5.16
CA VAL A 191 14.94 -6.06 -3.78
C VAL A 191 14.91 -7.34 -2.94
N ALA A 192 13.83 -8.11 -3.02
CA ALA A 192 13.70 -9.38 -2.30
C ALA A 192 14.70 -10.44 -2.79
N ALA A 193 14.95 -10.54 -4.10
CA ALA A 193 15.91 -11.46 -4.68
C ALA A 193 17.37 -11.10 -4.29
N VAL A 194 17.68 -9.81 -4.18
CA VAL A 194 18.99 -9.35 -3.65
C VAL A 194 19.14 -9.75 -2.19
N ALA A 195 18.05 -9.72 -1.42
CA ALA A 195 18.04 -10.24 -0.06
C ALA A 195 18.09 -11.80 -0.03
N LYS A 196 17.51 -12.50 -1.07
CA LYS A 196 17.51 -14.00 -1.20
C LYS A 196 16.90 -14.46 -2.54
N GLN A 197 17.13 -15.43 -3.32
CA GLN A 197 16.67 -15.79 -4.70
C GLN A 197 15.53 -16.84 -4.80
N SER A 198 14.45 -16.88 -5.55
CA SER A 198 13.64 -16.52 -6.74
C SER A 198 12.37 -17.40 -7.04
N GLY A 199 11.31 -16.90 -7.69
CA GLY A 199 10.42 -17.38 -8.77
C GLY A 199 8.95 -17.80 -8.57
N ALA A 200 7.94 -17.12 -9.24
CA ALA A 200 6.60 -17.62 -9.65
C ALA A 200 5.70 -16.60 -10.40
N ASP A 201 4.56 -17.02 -10.99
CA ASP A 201 3.77 -16.32 -12.03
C ASP A 201 2.41 -15.75 -11.56
N ILE A 202 2.15 -14.42 -11.79
CA ILE A 202 0.85 -13.74 -11.64
C ILE A 202 0.64 -12.72 -12.77
N CYS A 203 -0.62 -12.44 -13.18
CA CYS A 203 -0.95 -11.50 -14.25
C CYS A 203 -0.72 -10.04 -13.83
N ILE A 204 0.03 -9.27 -14.62
CA ILE A 204 0.55 -7.93 -14.28
C ILE A 204 0.05 -6.88 -15.28
N GLU A 205 -0.40 -5.71 -14.76
CA GLU A 205 -0.81 -4.56 -15.56
C GLU A 205 0.38 -3.97 -16.32
N GLN A 206 0.19 -3.73 -17.64
CA GLN A 206 1.16 -2.99 -18.46
C GLN A 206 0.83 -1.50 -18.47
N ARG A 207 1.84 -0.67 -18.31
CA ARG A 207 1.73 0.79 -18.24
C ARG A 207 2.27 1.47 -19.48
N LYS A 208 1.97 2.78 -19.63
CA LYS A 208 2.37 3.55 -20.81
C LYS A 208 3.88 3.70 -20.92
N ALA A 209 4.40 3.62 -22.14
CA ALA A 209 5.83 3.73 -22.44
C ALA A 209 6.42 5.10 -22.03
N GLU A 210 5.63 6.16 -22.12
CA GLU A 210 6.01 7.53 -21.80
C GLU A 210 6.45 7.71 -20.35
N GLU A 211 5.94 6.90 -19.43
CA GLU A 211 6.37 6.88 -18.01
C GLU A 211 7.87 6.54 -17.90
N VAL A 212 8.40 5.73 -18.81
CA VAL A 212 9.81 5.35 -18.84
C VAL A 212 10.65 6.35 -19.62
N THR A 213 10.12 6.85 -20.74
CA THR A 213 10.94 7.54 -21.75
C THR A 213 10.88 9.06 -21.70
N GLU A 214 9.82 9.66 -21.12
CA GLU A 214 9.54 11.10 -21.26
C GLU A 214 9.16 11.81 -19.96
N MET A 215 8.33 11.21 -19.10
CA MET A 215 7.61 11.89 -18.01
C MET A 215 8.51 12.75 -17.11
N TRP A 216 9.77 12.35 -16.87
CA TRP A 216 10.70 13.00 -15.94
C TRP A 216 11.87 13.72 -16.64
N TYR A 217 11.83 13.81 -17.96
CA TYR A 217 12.91 14.41 -18.77
C TYR A 217 12.38 15.59 -19.57
N LYS A 218 13.24 16.58 -19.82
CA LYS A 218 12.89 17.73 -20.67
C LYS A 218 12.70 17.35 -22.13
N GLU A 219 13.41 16.30 -22.54
CA GLU A 219 13.37 15.73 -23.89
C GLU A 219 13.24 14.22 -23.76
N ARG A 220 12.66 13.59 -24.77
CA ARG A 220 12.58 12.13 -24.83
C ARG A 220 13.98 11.52 -24.78
N MET A 221 14.21 10.63 -23.79
CA MET A 221 15.54 10.02 -23.63
C MET A 221 15.78 8.78 -24.50
N ALA A 222 14.72 8.13 -24.99
CA ALA A 222 14.83 6.95 -25.86
C ALA A 222 14.50 7.31 -27.30
N PRO A 223 15.15 6.69 -28.33
CA PRO A 223 14.79 6.89 -29.72
C PRO A 223 13.33 6.60 -30.02
N GLU A 224 12.73 7.32 -30.97
CA GLU A 224 11.39 6.99 -31.46
C GLU A 224 11.35 5.56 -32.03
N GLY A 225 10.20 4.87 -31.80
CA GLY A 225 10.00 3.50 -32.29
C GLY A 225 10.64 2.40 -31.42
N VAL A 226 11.42 2.74 -30.39
CA VAL A 226 11.92 1.75 -29.43
C VAL A 226 10.75 1.12 -28.68
N LYS A 227 10.69 -0.21 -28.64
CA LYS A 227 9.72 -0.94 -27.81
C LYS A 227 10.04 -0.75 -26.34
N VAL A 228 9.01 -0.49 -25.54
CA VAL A 228 9.14 -0.32 -24.07
C VAL A 228 8.34 -1.42 -23.38
N TYR A 229 8.99 -2.12 -22.45
CA TYR A 229 8.34 -3.01 -21.51
C TYR A 229 8.21 -2.29 -20.16
N ASN A 230 6.99 -2.03 -19.69
CA ASN A 230 6.72 -1.27 -18.47
C ASN A 230 5.58 -1.90 -17.64
N PRO A 231 5.80 -3.06 -17.01
CA PRO A 231 4.84 -3.63 -16.07
C PRO A 231 4.74 -2.75 -14.81
N ALA A 232 3.53 -2.63 -14.27
CA ALA A 232 3.28 -1.84 -13.06
C ALA A 232 3.77 -2.55 -11.79
N PHE A 233 3.71 -3.88 -11.78
CA PHE A 233 3.99 -4.74 -10.62
C PHE A 233 4.91 -5.88 -11.00
N ASP A 234 5.52 -6.49 -10.00
CA ASP A 234 6.13 -7.81 -10.06
C ASP A 234 5.63 -8.69 -8.92
N VAL A 235 5.98 -9.97 -8.97
CA VAL A 235 5.62 -10.96 -7.96
C VAL A 235 6.86 -11.39 -7.22
N THR A 236 6.79 -11.29 -5.91
CA THR A 236 7.78 -11.83 -4.99
C THR A 236 7.31 -13.18 -4.48
N ASP A 237 8.13 -14.22 -4.72
CA ASP A 237 7.91 -15.55 -4.21
C ASP A 237 7.90 -15.54 -2.67
N HIS A 238 6.98 -16.28 -2.09
CA HIS A 238 6.83 -16.39 -0.63
C HIS A 238 8.10 -16.92 0.08
N GLU A 239 8.96 -17.68 -0.60
CA GLU A 239 10.24 -18.12 -0.03
C GLU A 239 11.24 -16.98 0.21
N LEU A 240 11.03 -15.81 -0.46
CA LEU A 240 11.83 -14.60 -0.28
C LEU A 240 11.27 -13.68 0.83
N ILE A 241 10.10 -14.00 1.36
CA ILE A 241 9.38 -13.18 2.32
C ILE A 241 9.61 -13.75 3.72
N ALA A 242 10.19 -12.96 4.61
CA ALA A 242 10.46 -13.37 5.99
C ALA A 242 9.20 -13.31 6.89
N GLY A 243 8.23 -12.49 6.53
CA GLY A 243 6.95 -12.37 7.22
C GLY A 243 6.01 -11.38 6.54
N ILE A 244 4.70 -11.62 6.66
CA ILE A 244 3.63 -10.72 6.20
C ILE A 244 2.99 -10.11 7.43
N VAL A 245 3.18 -8.79 7.61
CA VAL A 245 2.67 -8.05 8.78
C VAL A 245 1.25 -7.59 8.50
N THR A 246 0.35 -7.92 9.41
CA THR A 246 -1.07 -7.53 9.37
C THR A 246 -1.49 -6.88 10.68
N GLU A 247 -2.69 -6.34 10.72
CA GLU A 247 -3.31 -5.82 11.96
C GLU A 247 -3.66 -6.91 12.99
N TYR A 248 -3.51 -8.19 12.63
CA TYR A 248 -3.76 -9.36 13.50
C TYR A 248 -2.47 -10.09 13.91
N GLY A 249 -1.32 -9.61 13.50
CA GLY A 249 -0.01 -10.18 13.78
C GLY A 249 0.83 -10.40 12.54
N VAL A 250 1.94 -11.11 12.71
CA VAL A 250 2.89 -11.44 11.64
C VAL A 250 2.69 -12.87 11.19
N ALA A 251 2.25 -13.07 9.93
CA ALA A 251 2.27 -14.38 9.30
C ALA A 251 3.70 -14.76 8.93
N ARG A 252 4.08 -16.02 9.15
CA ARG A 252 5.38 -16.59 8.76
C ARG A 252 5.16 -17.90 8.01
N ALA A 253 6.14 -18.33 7.25
CA ALA A 253 6.09 -19.61 6.57
C ALA A 253 5.86 -20.77 7.58
N PRO A 254 5.04 -21.77 7.22
CA PRO A 254 4.32 -21.92 5.95
C PRO A 254 3.10 -20.97 5.87
N TYR A 255 3.08 -20.13 4.84
CA TYR A 255 2.10 -19.04 4.73
C TYR A 255 0.67 -19.51 4.54
N THR A 256 0.46 -20.65 3.88
CA THR A 256 -0.89 -21.22 3.69
C THR A 256 -1.61 -21.45 5.02
N GLU A 257 -0.88 -21.85 6.05
CA GLU A 257 -1.42 -22.08 7.40
C GLU A 257 -1.54 -20.77 8.18
N SER A 258 -0.46 -20.01 8.26
CA SER A 258 -0.43 -18.77 9.07
C SER A 258 -1.35 -17.67 8.55
N LEU A 259 -1.51 -17.52 7.23
CA LEU A 259 -2.48 -16.59 6.65
C LEU A 259 -3.93 -17.05 6.90
N LYS A 260 -4.19 -18.36 6.85
CA LYS A 260 -5.50 -18.91 7.20
C LYS A 260 -5.87 -18.58 8.65
N GLU A 261 -4.96 -18.79 9.60
CA GLU A 261 -5.18 -18.43 11.01
C GLU A 261 -5.47 -16.93 11.19
N ILE A 262 -4.76 -16.06 10.46
CA ILE A 262 -4.99 -14.62 10.48
C ILE A 262 -6.39 -14.30 9.96
N MET A 263 -6.83 -14.92 8.87
CA MET A 263 -8.19 -14.73 8.34
C MET A 263 -9.27 -15.23 9.30
N GLU A 264 -9.03 -16.31 10.03
CA GLU A 264 -9.93 -16.80 11.08
C GLU A 264 -10.04 -15.81 12.25
N ARG A 265 -8.90 -15.26 12.70
CA ARG A 265 -8.90 -14.18 13.75
C ARG A 265 -9.67 -12.95 13.28
N LYS A 266 -9.53 -12.57 12.02
CA LYS A 266 -10.31 -11.47 11.42
C LYS A 266 -11.81 -11.75 11.46
N ALA A 267 -12.24 -12.96 11.07
CA ALA A 267 -13.64 -13.37 11.06
C ALA A 267 -14.27 -13.43 12.46
N GLN A 268 -13.48 -13.67 13.51
CA GLN A 268 -13.97 -13.69 14.92
C GLN A 268 -14.15 -12.28 15.52
N ARG A 269 -13.59 -11.25 14.89
CA ARG A 269 -13.63 -9.86 15.40
C ARG A 269 -14.53 -8.92 14.58
N GLY A 270 -15.02 -9.38 13.44
CA GLY A 270 -16.00 -8.69 12.57
C GLY A 270 -17.38 -9.23 12.77
#